data_5f2ccd057685c88a4d1538000410b018
#
_entry.id   5f2ccd057685c88a4d1538000410b018
#
_cell.length_a   1.000
_cell.length_b   1.000
_cell.length_c   1.000
_cell.angle_alpha   90.00
_cell.angle_beta   90.00
_cell.angle_gamma   90.00
#
_symmetry.space_group_name_H-M   'P 1'
#
loop_
_entity.id
_entity.type
_entity.pdbx_description
1 polymer ?
#
loop_
_entity_poly.entity_id
_entity_poly.type
_entity_poly.pdbx_seq_one_letter_code
_entity_poly.pdbx_strand_id
1 'polypeptide(L)'
;MDLLSNNSKYIQINLSDIIKAIGEDGAKSILSSFSCPNKDVENFLRYKAIEFSKRDFSKTHLVFWSTLDETEKYLVGYYTIAPKFFSISKDNVSNSQYKKLSQYGEYDTHSKKCTISAILIGQLGKNYTAGNDTLITGDELLKMALDKVKNIQTEIGGRY
;
A
#
# COMPACT_ATOMS: atom_id res chain seq x y z
N MET A 1 -6.05 -19.19 -24.97
CA MET A 1 -5.69 -17.82 -25.37
C MET A 1 -6.83 -16.91 -24.93
N ASP A 2 -6.95 -16.69 -23.63
CA ASP A 2 -8.06 -15.94 -23.07
C ASP A 2 -7.62 -14.50 -22.76
N LEU A 3 -7.78 -13.64 -23.76
CA LEU A 3 -7.60 -12.20 -23.65
C LEU A 3 -8.86 -11.50 -23.07
N LEU A 4 -9.79 -12.25 -22.49
CA LEU A 4 -11.10 -11.73 -22.05
C LEU A 4 -11.39 -11.87 -20.56
N SER A 5 -10.42 -12.21 -19.72
CA SER A 5 -10.64 -12.32 -18.28
C SER A 5 -10.12 -11.13 -17.46
N ASN A 6 -9.99 -9.96 -18.04
CA ASN A 6 -9.64 -8.74 -17.30
C ASN A 6 -10.86 -7.88 -16.96
N ASN A 7 -11.99 -8.50 -16.67
CA ASN A 7 -12.99 -7.87 -15.83
C ASN A 7 -12.44 -7.90 -14.41
N SER A 8 -11.69 -6.85 -14.07
CA SER A 8 -11.13 -6.73 -12.74
C SER A 8 -12.28 -6.71 -11.72
N LYS A 9 -12.46 -7.86 -11.07
CA LYS A 9 -13.37 -8.08 -9.95
C LYS A 9 -13.13 -7.09 -8.81
N TYR A 10 -11.97 -6.46 -8.79
CA TYR A 10 -11.51 -5.54 -7.77
C TYR A 10 -11.34 -4.14 -8.31
N ILE A 11 -11.75 -3.16 -7.50
CA ILE A 11 -11.56 -1.72 -7.75
C ILE A 11 -10.64 -1.19 -6.65
N GLN A 12 -9.57 -0.52 -7.04
CA GLN A 12 -8.63 0.11 -6.11
C GLN A 12 -8.84 1.63 -6.15
N ILE A 13 -9.09 2.23 -5.00
CA ILE A 13 -9.35 3.68 -4.89
C ILE A 13 -8.42 4.28 -3.84
N ASN A 14 -7.71 5.35 -4.19
CA ASN A 14 -6.92 6.12 -3.25
C ASN A 14 -7.84 6.83 -2.26
N LEU A 15 -7.55 6.69 -0.96
CA LEU A 15 -8.33 7.33 0.10
C LEU A 15 -8.40 8.86 -0.07
N SER A 16 -7.34 9.47 -0.60
CA SER A 16 -7.36 10.92 -0.90
C SER A 16 -8.44 11.31 -1.90
N ASP A 17 -8.75 10.45 -2.87
CA ASP A 17 -9.81 10.72 -3.85
C ASP A 17 -11.20 10.52 -3.23
N ILE A 18 -11.35 9.55 -2.34
CA ILE A 18 -12.59 9.37 -1.57
C ILE A 18 -12.85 10.60 -0.69
N ILE A 19 -11.84 11.11 0.02
CA ILE A 19 -11.96 12.31 0.85
C ILE A 19 -12.39 13.52 0.02
N LYS A 20 -11.82 13.68 -1.17
CA LYS A 20 -12.21 14.77 -2.10
C LYS A 20 -13.66 14.63 -2.57
N ALA A 21 -14.12 13.41 -2.83
CA ALA A 21 -15.45 13.15 -3.39
C ALA A 21 -16.57 13.27 -2.34
N ILE A 22 -16.38 12.74 -1.13
CA ILE A 22 -17.44 12.61 -0.11
C ILE A 22 -17.09 13.23 1.24
N GLY A 23 -15.95 13.88 1.36
CA GLY A 23 -15.47 14.50 2.60
C GLY A 23 -14.88 13.51 3.61
N GLU A 24 -14.31 14.05 4.68
CA GLU A 24 -13.70 13.22 5.74
C GLU A 24 -14.72 12.36 6.49
N ASP A 25 -15.90 12.89 6.78
CA ASP A 25 -16.93 12.14 7.52
C ASP A 25 -17.46 10.97 6.69
N GLY A 26 -17.65 11.16 5.39
CA GLY A 26 -18.00 10.07 4.47
C GLY A 26 -16.90 9.01 4.40
N ALA A 27 -15.65 9.42 4.30
CA ALA A 27 -14.51 8.52 4.34
C ALA A 27 -14.44 7.75 5.67
N LYS A 28 -14.57 8.42 6.82
CA LYS A 28 -14.60 7.77 8.15
C LYS A 28 -15.69 6.71 8.26
N SER A 29 -16.87 7.00 7.69
CA SER A 29 -17.98 6.03 7.67
C SER A 29 -17.58 4.74 6.95
N ILE A 30 -16.90 4.83 5.81
CA ILE A 30 -16.39 3.66 5.08
C ILE A 30 -15.34 2.92 5.93
N LEU A 31 -14.36 3.64 6.46
CA LEU A 31 -13.25 3.04 7.22
C LEU A 31 -13.71 2.38 8.53
N SER A 32 -14.78 2.88 9.14
CA SER A 32 -15.31 2.34 10.39
C SER A 32 -15.85 0.92 10.25
N SER A 33 -16.21 0.51 9.04
CA SER A 33 -16.68 -0.85 8.76
C SER A 33 -15.55 -1.89 8.67
N PHE A 34 -14.29 -1.45 8.65
CA PHE A 34 -13.15 -2.34 8.55
C PHE A 34 -12.85 -3.06 9.88
N SER A 35 -12.64 -4.35 9.81
CA SER A 35 -12.24 -5.19 10.94
C SER A 35 -11.14 -6.16 10.53
N CYS A 36 -10.12 -6.31 11.36
CA CYS A 36 -8.99 -7.19 11.11
C CYS A 36 -8.50 -7.82 12.42
N PRO A 37 -8.09 -9.12 12.42
CA PRO A 37 -7.51 -9.76 13.61
C PRO A 37 -6.25 -9.04 14.10
N ASN A 38 -5.43 -8.51 13.20
CA ASN A 38 -4.31 -7.65 13.55
C ASN A 38 -4.80 -6.26 13.92
N LYS A 39 -4.75 -5.92 15.20
CA LYS A 39 -5.26 -4.64 15.72
C LYS A 39 -4.46 -3.43 15.27
N ASP A 40 -3.18 -3.56 14.99
CA ASP A 40 -2.38 -2.46 14.44
C ASP A 40 -2.83 -2.09 13.04
N VAL A 41 -3.12 -3.09 12.21
CA VAL A 41 -3.67 -2.91 10.85
C VAL A 41 -5.06 -2.29 10.90
N GLU A 42 -5.95 -2.78 11.78
CA GLU A 42 -7.30 -2.23 11.96
C GLU A 42 -7.26 -0.79 12.46
N ASN A 43 -6.51 -0.52 13.52
CA ASN A 43 -6.42 0.80 14.14
C ASN A 43 -5.77 1.83 13.20
N PHE A 44 -4.79 1.42 12.41
CA PHE A 44 -4.21 2.33 11.43
C PHE A 44 -5.28 2.81 10.44
N LEU A 45 -6.03 1.91 9.83
CA LEU A 45 -7.04 2.29 8.84
C LEU A 45 -8.12 3.18 9.45
N ARG A 46 -8.65 2.77 10.60
CA ARG A 46 -9.78 3.45 11.25
C ARG A 46 -9.44 4.83 11.81
N TYR A 47 -8.22 5.03 12.32
CA TYR A 47 -7.89 6.22 13.12
C TYR A 47 -6.71 7.05 12.60
N LYS A 48 -5.86 6.51 11.72
CA LYS A 48 -4.64 7.18 11.26
C LYS A 48 -4.61 7.44 9.76
N ALA A 49 -5.25 6.63 8.96
CA ALA A 49 -5.09 6.64 7.50
C ALA A 49 -5.48 7.98 6.87
N ILE A 50 -6.55 8.62 7.33
CA ILE A 50 -7.00 9.93 6.82
C ILE A 50 -5.92 10.99 7.09
N GLU A 51 -5.44 11.09 8.32
CA GLU A 51 -4.43 12.08 8.69
C GLU A 51 -3.11 11.83 7.94
N PHE A 52 -2.68 10.58 7.82
CA PHE A 52 -1.48 10.22 7.07
C PHE A 52 -1.60 10.56 5.58
N SER A 53 -2.79 10.36 5.00
CA SER A 53 -3.05 10.72 3.60
C SER A 53 -3.04 12.24 3.38
N LYS A 54 -3.62 13.01 4.31
CA LYS A 54 -3.65 14.48 4.27
C LYS A 54 -2.28 15.11 4.41
N ARG A 55 -1.43 14.53 5.24
CA ARG A 55 -0.06 15.01 5.51
C ARG A 55 0.99 14.41 4.58
N ASP A 56 0.59 13.66 3.58
CA ASP A 56 1.47 12.98 2.62
C ASP A 56 2.51 12.05 3.25
N PHE A 57 2.25 11.55 4.45
CA PHE A 57 3.10 10.54 5.09
C PHE A 57 3.01 9.18 4.41
N SER A 58 1.81 8.82 3.99
CA SER A 58 1.55 7.64 3.18
C SER A 58 0.24 7.80 2.41
N LYS A 59 0.10 7.04 1.35
CA LYS A 59 -1.17 6.94 0.61
C LYS A 59 -1.81 5.59 0.87
N THR A 60 -3.07 5.62 1.27
CA THR A 60 -3.89 4.43 1.52
C THR A 60 -4.73 4.12 0.29
N HIS A 61 -4.64 2.89 -0.18
CA HIS A 61 -5.46 2.37 -1.28
C HIS A 61 -6.46 1.38 -0.73
N LEU A 62 -7.74 1.71 -0.84
CA LEU A 62 -8.84 0.82 -0.49
C LEU A 62 -9.13 -0.11 -1.66
N VAL A 63 -9.34 -1.38 -1.37
CA VAL A 63 -9.68 -2.40 -2.36
C VAL A 63 -11.11 -2.83 -2.14
N PHE A 64 -11.93 -2.65 -3.17
CA PHE A 64 -13.33 -3.06 -3.18
C PHE A 64 -13.51 -4.22 -4.14
N TRP A 65 -14.30 -5.20 -3.73
CA TRP A 65 -14.86 -6.19 -4.63
C TRP A 65 -16.19 -5.67 -5.16
N SER A 66 -16.40 -5.78 -6.46
CA SER A 66 -17.63 -5.34 -7.12
C SER A 66 -18.33 -6.52 -7.77
N THR A 67 -19.66 -6.55 -7.70
CA THR A 67 -20.48 -7.46 -8.49
C THR A 67 -20.34 -7.14 -9.98
N LEU A 68 -20.62 -8.13 -10.84
CA LEU A 68 -20.47 -7.96 -12.30
C LEU A 68 -21.35 -6.84 -12.89
N ASP A 69 -22.47 -6.57 -12.27
CA ASP A 69 -23.41 -5.50 -12.64
C ASP A 69 -23.07 -4.15 -11.97
N GLU A 70 -21.97 -4.12 -11.18
CA GLU A 70 -21.50 -2.96 -10.42
C GLU A 70 -22.52 -2.38 -9.42
N THR A 71 -23.57 -3.14 -9.10
CA THR A 71 -24.62 -2.66 -8.17
C THR A 71 -24.17 -2.69 -6.72
N GLU A 72 -23.27 -3.60 -6.36
CA GLU A 72 -22.77 -3.77 -5.00
C GLU A 72 -21.25 -3.71 -4.96
N LYS A 73 -20.72 -3.01 -3.95
CA LYS A 73 -19.28 -2.87 -3.69
C LYS A 73 -19.00 -3.14 -2.22
N TYR A 74 -18.08 -4.04 -1.96
CA TYR A 74 -17.67 -4.42 -0.61
C TYR A 74 -16.20 -4.07 -0.39
N LEU A 75 -15.90 -3.36 0.70
CA LEU A 75 -14.52 -3.14 1.12
C LEU A 75 -13.92 -4.49 1.55
N VAL A 76 -12.94 -4.99 0.82
CA VAL A 76 -12.32 -6.29 1.06
C VAL A 76 -10.93 -6.22 1.64
N GLY A 77 -10.27 -5.08 1.53
CA GLY A 77 -8.94 -4.88 2.08
C GLY A 77 -8.37 -3.50 1.78
N TYR A 78 -7.14 -3.28 2.24
CA TYR A 78 -6.39 -2.08 1.92
C TYR A 78 -4.89 -2.34 1.99
N TYR A 79 -4.13 -1.45 1.41
CA TYR A 79 -2.68 -1.35 1.61
C TYR A 79 -2.24 0.12 1.62
N THR A 80 -1.08 0.39 2.20
CA THR A 80 -0.49 1.73 2.22
C THR A 80 0.86 1.75 1.53
N ILE A 81 1.15 2.85 0.87
CA ILE A 81 2.42 3.11 0.18
C ILE A 81 2.98 4.42 0.69
N ALA A 82 4.27 4.43 0.99
CA ALA A 82 4.99 5.61 1.44
C ALA A 82 6.39 5.67 0.84
N PRO A 83 6.92 6.89 0.56
CA PRO A 83 8.34 7.05 0.30
C PRO A 83 9.13 6.75 1.58
N LYS A 84 10.26 6.07 1.44
CA LYS A 84 11.14 5.72 2.53
C LYS A 84 12.59 5.89 2.11
N PHE A 85 13.38 6.48 3.00
CA PHE A 85 14.83 6.47 2.88
C PHE A 85 15.43 5.60 3.98
N PHE A 86 16.42 4.80 3.64
CA PHE A 86 17.18 4.05 4.62
C PHE A 86 18.68 4.12 4.31
N SER A 87 19.49 4.08 5.34
CA SER A 87 20.94 4.13 5.22
C SER A 87 21.55 2.79 5.62
N ILE A 88 22.47 2.32 4.81
CA ILE A 88 23.24 1.10 5.08
C ILE A 88 24.70 1.45 5.28
N SER A 89 25.32 0.81 6.29
CA SER A 89 26.77 0.80 6.48
C SER A 89 27.34 -0.52 5.95
N LYS A 90 28.52 -0.45 5.35
CA LYS A 90 29.24 -1.65 4.89
C LYS A 90 29.47 -2.66 6.02
N ASP A 91 29.58 -2.17 7.26
CA ASP A 91 29.83 -3.01 8.43
C ASP A 91 28.60 -3.83 8.88
N ASN A 92 27.41 -3.43 8.45
CA ASN A 92 26.15 -4.04 8.88
C ASN A 92 25.57 -5.06 7.88
N VAL A 93 26.19 -5.22 6.73
CA VAL A 93 25.73 -6.10 5.66
C VAL A 93 26.92 -6.84 5.03
N SER A 94 26.67 -7.97 4.39
CA SER A 94 27.72 -8.67 3.64
C SER A 94 28.23 -7.83 2.46
N ASN A 95 29.46 -8.07 2.02
CA ASN A 95 30.05 -7.36 0.89
C ASN A 95 29.21 -7.49 -0.38
N SER A 96 28.62 -8.65 -0.64
CA SER A 96 27.76 -8.89 -1.79
C SER A 96 26.44 -8.12 -1.68
N GLN A 97 25.84 -8.08 -0.51
CA GLN A 97 24.63 -7.29 -0.24
C GLN A 97 24.89 -5.79 -0.37
N TYR A 98 25.98 -5.30 0.23
CA TYR A 98 26.38 -3.91 0.10
C TYR A 98 26.58 -3.48 -1.35
N LYS A 99 27.34 -4.27 -2.12
CA LYS A 99 27.58 -4.02 -3.55
C LYS A 99 26.28 -3.97 -4.35
N LYS A 100 25.35 -4.87 -4.06
CA LYS A 100 24.05 -4.94 -4.73
C LYS A 100 23.15 -3.74 -4.40
N LEU A 101 23.10 -3.35 -3.12
CA LEU A 101 22.23 -2.27 -2.64
C LEU A 101 22.80 -0.88 -2.96
N SER A 102 24.12 -0.69 -2.83
CA SER A 102 24.78 0.61 -3.05
C SER A 102 24.70 1.11 -4.50
N GLN A 103 24.36 0.25 -5.45
CA GLN A 103 24.10 0.65 -6.84
C GLN A 103 22.92 1.61 -6.96
N TYR A 104 22.03 1.64 -5.96
CA TYR A 104 20.76 2.38 -5.97
C TYR A 104 20.72 3.52 -4.95
N GLY A 105 21.85 3.87 -4.37
CA GLY A 105 21.92 4.86 -3.33
C GLY A 105 23.03 5.88 -3.53
N GLU A 106 23.01 6.91 -2.69
CA GLU A 106 24.08 7.91 -2.59
C GLU A 106 24.97 7.60 -1.40
N TYR A 107 26.27 7.61 -1.64
CA TYR A 107 27.27 7.43 -0.58
C TYR A 107 27.65 8.78 0.04
N ASP A 108 27.48 8.90 1.35
CA ASP A 108 27.94 10.02 2.12
C ASP A 108 29.31 9.71 2.76
N THR A 109 30.32 10.46 2.38
CA THR A 109 31.70 10.31 2.87
C THR A 109 31.87 10.63 4.35
N HIS A 110 31.03 11.52 4.92
CA HIS A 110 31.10 11.88 6.34
C HIS A 110 30.55 10.78 7.23
N SER A 111 29.35 10.33 6.96
CA SER A 111 28.72 9.26 7.74
C SER A 111 29.20 7.85 7.35
N LYS A 112 29.89 7.71 6.21
CA LYS A 112 30.32 6.43 5.60
C LYS A 112 29.14 5.47 5.38
N LYS A 113 27.98 6.04 5.03
CA LYS A 113 26.74 5.29 4.77
C LYS A 113 26.27 5.53 3.35
N CYS A 114 25.58 4.54 2.81
CA CYS A 114 24.86 4.65 1.56
C CYS A 114 23.37 4.84 1.88
N THR A 115 22.78 5.94 1.40
CA THR A 115 21.35 6.23 1.56
C THR A 115 20.60 5.81 0.31
N ILE A 116 19.57 5.00 0.49
CA ILE A 116 18.78 4.42 -0.59
C ILE A 116 17.34 4.92 -0.49
N SER A 117 16.83 5.41 -1.60
CA SER A 117 15.41 5.73 -1.77
C SER A 117 14.62 4.45 -2.03
N ALA A 118 13.53 4.26 -1.31
CA ALA A 118 12.67 3.09 -1.41
C ALA A 118 11.20 3.47 -1.35
N ILE A 119 10.35 2.54 -1.76
CA ILE A 119 8.90 2.62 -1.60
C ILE A 119 8.48 1.55 -0.60
N LEU A 120 7.86 1.99 0.50
CA LEU A 120 7.42 1.12 1.59
C LEU A 120 5.96 0.74 1.41
N ILE A 121 5.67 -0.56 1.44
CA ILE A 121 4.33 -1.06 1.74
C ILE A 121 4.23 -1.13 3.25
N GLY A 122 3.60 -0.12 3.87
CA GLY A 122 3.61 0.05 5.33
C GLY A 122 2.54 -0.75 6.06
N GLN A 123 1.39 -0.91 5.43
CA GLN A 123 0.25 -1.66 5.96
C GLN A 123 -0.38 -2.48 4.83
N LEU A 124 -0.87 -3.64 5.18
CA LEU A 124 -1.63 -4.49 4.26
C LEU A 124 -2.58 -5.37 5.08
N GLY A 125 -3.87 -5.35 4.78
CA GLY A 125 -4.83 -6.15 5.52
C GLY A 125 -6.14 -6.37 4.78
N LYS A 126 -6.71 -7.56 5.00
CA LYS A 126 -8.04 -7.92 4.53
C LYS A 126 -9.10 -7.44 5.52
N ASN A 127 -10.29 -7.14 5.01
CA ASN A 127 -11.45 -6.81 5.83
C ASN A 127 -12.22 -8.08 6.21
N TYR A 128 -12.36 -8.33 7.50
CA TYR A 128 -13.05 -9.51 8.05
C TYR A 128 -14.52 -9.22 8.40
N THR A 129 -14.98 -7.99 8.22
CA THR A 129 -16.39 -7.63 8.47
C THR A 129 -17.31 -8.38 7.51
N ALA A 130 -18.36 -8.98 8.03
CA ALA A 130 -19.40 -9.69 7.29
C ALA A 130 -18.86 -10.77 6.32
N GLY A 131 -17.71 -11.39 6.64
CA GLY A 131 -17.09 -12.41 5.79
C GLY A 131 -16.42 -11.89 4.53
N ASN A 132 -16.17 -10.59 4.41
CA ASN A 132 -15.54 -9.97 3.24
C ASN A 132 -14.11 -10.47 2.97
N ASP A 133 -13.44 -11.03 3.98
CA ASP A 133 -12.12 -11.66 3.85
C ASP A 133 -12.10 -12.87 2.91
N THR A 134 -13.24 -13.50 2.68
CA THR A 134 -13.38 -14.64 1.74
C THR A 134 -13.42 -14.19 0.28
N LEU A 135 -13.66 -12.90 0.03
CA LEU A 135 -13.75 -12.32 -1.32
C LEU A 135 -12.39 -11.99 -1.94
N ILE A 136 -11.32 -12.01 -1.14
CA ILE A 136 -9.96 -11.73 -1.59
C ILE A 136 -8.96 -12.61 -0.83
N THR A 137 -7.90 -13.05 -1.49
CA THR A 137 -6.76 -13.70 -0.84
C THR A 137 -5.71 -12.68 -0.43
N GLY A 138 -4.87 -13.03 0.56
CA GLY A 138 -3.71 -12.21 0.93
C GLY A 138 -2.73 -12.02 -0.22
N ASP A 139 -2.54 -13.06 -1.05
CA ASP A 139 -1.65 -13.00 -2.21
C ASP A 139 -2.19 -12.07 -3.29
N GLU A 140 -3.49 -12.06 -3.55
CA GLU A 140 -4.11 -11.11 -4.48
C GLU A 140 -3.93 -9.66 -4.01
N LEU A 141 -4.16 -9.41 -2.72
CA LEU A 141 -3.98 -8.08 -2.13
C LEU A 141 -2.52 -7.63 -2.19
N LEU A 142 -1.58 -8.51 -1.83
CA LEU A 142 -0.14 -8.23 -1.92
C LEU A 142 0.28 -7.97 -3.37
N LYS A 143 -0.21 -8.77 -4.33
CA LYS A 143 0.07 -8.55 -5.74
C LYS A 143 -0.39 -7.17 -6.21
N MET A 144 -1.58 -6.72 -5.82
CA MET A 144 -2.08 -5.37 -6.13
C MET A 144 -1.15 -4.28 -5.58
N ALA A 145 -0.70 -4.42 -4.34
CA ALA A 145 0.25 -3.49 -3.73
C ALA A 145 1.59 -3.46 -4.46
N LEU A 146 2.13 -4.61 -4.82
CA LEU A 146 3.40 -4.73 -5.56
C LEU A 146 3.27 -4.16 -6.99
N ASP A 147 2.19 -4.42 -7.68
CA ASP A 147 1.94 -3.87 -9.02
C ASP A 147 1.84 -2.33 -8.97
N LYS A 148 1.18 -1.80 -7.94
CA LYS A 148 1.13 -0.35 -7.69
C LYS A 148 2.53 0.23 -7.47
N VAL A 149 3.34 -0.41 -6.62
CA VAL A 149 4.71 0.02 -6.34
C VAL A 149 5.57 -0.01 -7.60
N LYS A 150 5.47 -1.06 -8.44
CA LYS A 150 6.18 -1.14 -9.71
C LYS A 150 5.81 -0.01 -10.67
N ASN A 151 4.54 0.35 -10.75
CA ASN A 151 4.09 1.47 -11.56
C ASN A 151 4.67 2.79 -11.07
N ILE A 152 4.62 3.04 -9.76
CA ILE A 152 5.21 4.23 -9.15
C ILE A 152 6.73 4.26 -9.40
N GLN A 153 7.42 3.15 -9.22
CA GLN A 153 8.86 3.04 -9.46
C GLN A 153 9.24 3.38 -10.91
N THR A 154 8.40 3.00 -11.86
CA THR A 154 8.61 3.33 -13.27
C THR A 154 8.55 4.84 -13.52
N GLU A 155 7.69 5.55 -12.77
CA GLU A 155 7.48 6.99 -12.94
C GLU A 155 8.50 7.83 -12.16
N ILE A 156 8.84 7.46 -10.93
CA ILE A 156 9.65 8.29 -10.02
C ILE A 156 10.93 7.64 -9.52
N GLY A 157 11.17 6.37 -9.83
CA GLY A 157 12.29 5.58 -9.28
C GLY A 157 12.04 5.12 -7.83
N GLY A 158 13.11 4.67 -7.17
CA GLY A 158 13.06 4.09 -5.83
C GLY A 158 13.04 2.56 -5.85
N ARG A 159 13.26 1.95 -4.67
CA ARG A 159 13.24 0.49 -4.47
C ARG A 159 12.10 0.09 -3.53
N TYR A 160 11.74 -1.18 -3.54
CA TYR A 160 10.70 -1.76 -2.67
C TYR A 160 11.18 -3.08 -2.06
#